data_8b6598e56a7c2644c9222971412ca7f7
#
_entry.id   8b6598e56a7c2644c9222971412ca7f7
#
_cell.length_a   1.000
_cell.length_b   1.000
_cell.length_c   1.000
_cell.angle_alpha   90.00
_cell.angle_beta   90.00
_cell.angle_gamma   90.00
#
_symmetry.space_group_name_H-M   'P 1'
#
loop_
_entity.id
_entity.type
_entity.pdbx_description
1 polymer ?
#
loop_
_entity_poly.entity_id
_entity_poly.type
_entity_poly.pdbx_seq_one_letter_code
_entity_poly.pdbx_strand_id
1 'polypeptide(L)'
;MLAVGIVRTFLISSVSVVVVALVLIGIAFWRISKRPKTGVSSSETNDSEYLIYSKKGYVLRICYAICVAADYILIILEIAATGLSAYIALTPGAETYPIAVLLIISFIASTFRNALSLKHLRKAYAEAFRILEFAVDAYRISDKTAEDKHKLQQENERAQQVIASYNE
;
A
#
# COMPACT_ATOMS: atom_id res chain seq x y z
N MET A 1 38.61 -1.73 -7.22
CA MET A 1 37.77 -2.04 -8.43
C MET A 1 36.62 -3.00 -8.17
N LEU A 2 36.79 -4.08 -7.42
CA LEU A 2 35.72 -5.05 -7.12
C LEU A 2 34.53 -4.42 -6.37
N ALA A 3 34.76 -3.58 -5.35
CA ALA A 3 33.69 -2.95 -4.54
C ALA A 3 32.80 -2.03 -5.37
N VAL A 4 33.35 -1.26 -6.31
CA VAL A 4 32.61 -0.38 -7.20
C VAL A 4 31.68 -1.19 -8.13
N GLY A 5 32.17 -2.35 -8.61
CA GLY A 5 31.35 -3.28 -9.40
C GLY A 5 30.16 -3.83 -8.61
N ILE A 6 30.38 -4.23 -7.37
CA ILE A 6 29.32 -4.76 -6.48
C ILE A 6 28.27 -3.70 -6.18
N VAL A 7 28.68 -2.47 -5.85
CA VAL A 7 27.72 -1.36 -5.58
C VAL A 7 26.93 -1.02 -6.83
N ARG A 8 27.56 -0.98 -8.01
CA ARG A 8 26.85 -0.73 -9.27
C ARG A 8 25.84 -1.84 -9.58
N THR A 9 26.22 -3.10 -9.38
CA THR A 9 25.31 -4.25 -9.58
C THR A 9 24.16 -4.19 -8.59
N PHE A 10 24.41 -3.82 -7.33
CA PHE A 10 23.38 -3.67 -6.32
C PHE A 10 22.42 -2.51 -6.64
N LEU A 11 22.91 -1.35 -7.05
CA LEU A 11 22.06 -0.22 -7.46
C LEU A 11 21.17 -0.61 -8.64
N ILE A 12 21.74 -1.26 -9.65
CA ILE A 12 20.97 -1.74 -10.81
C ILE A 12 19.91 -2.77 -10.36
N SER A 13 20.29 -3.71 -9.50
CA SER A 13 19.36 -4.71 -8.95
C SER A 13 18.27 -4.07 -8.11
N SER A 14 18.60 -3.11 -7.24
CA SER A 14 17.62 -2.38 -6.40
C SER A 14 16.64 -1.57 -7.25
N VAL A 15 17.12 -0.88 -8.28
CA VAL A 15 16.25 -0.17 -9.24
C VAL A 15 15.35 -1.15 -9.97
N SER A 16 15.88 -2.30 -10.38
CA SER A 16 15.09 -3.36 -11.05
C SER A 16 13.99 -3.90 -10.13
N VAL A 17 14.29 -4.15 -8.84
CA VAL A 17 13.29 -4.62 -7.86
C VAL A 17 12.19 -3.57 -7.66
N VAL A 18 12.54 -2.29 -7.54
CA VAL A 18 11.57 -1.20 -7.41
C VAL A 18 10.69 -1.10 -8.67
N VAL A 19 11.29 -1.16 -9.85
CA VAL A 19 10.55 -1.15 -11.13
C VAL A 19 9.60 -2.34 -11.23
N VAL A 20 10.06 -3.54 -10.91
CA VAL A 20 9.22 -4.76 -10.90
C VAL A 20 8.08 -4.62 -9.90
N ALA A 21 8.34 -4.10 -8.70
CA ALA A 21 7.29 -3.85 -7.70
C ALA A 21 6.25 -2.83 -8.19
N LEU A 22 6.68 -1.73 -8.82
CA LEU A 22 5.78 -0.74 -9.43
C LEU A 22 4.95 -1.33 -10.57
N VAL A 23 5.55 -2.17 -11.41
CA VAL A 23 4.85 -2.89 -12.48
C VAL A 23 3.82 -3.85 -11.91
N LEU A 24 4.17 -4.62 -10.86
CA LEU A 24 3.23 -5.53 -10.20
C LEU A 24 2.07 -4.79 -9.53
N ILE A 25 2.34 -3.64 -8.90
CA ILE A 25 1.30 -2.75 -8.35
C ILE A 25 0.42 -2.24 -9.48
N GLY A 26 1.00 -1.80 -10.61
CA GLY A 26 0.28 -1.36 -11.80
C GLY A 26 -0.60 -2.46 -12.41
N ILE A 27 -0.09 -3.70 -12.50
CA ILE A 27 -0.85 -4.87 -12.98
C ILE A 27 -1.96 -5.23 -12.00
N ALA A 28 -1.69 -5.21 -10.69
CA ALA A 28 -2.72 -5.43 -9.68
C ALA A 28 -3.82 -4.36 -9.78
N PHE A 29 -3.44 -3.09 -9.90
CA PHE A 29 -4.36 -1.98 -10.12
C PHE A 29 -5.20 -2.17 -11.39
N TRP A 30 -4.56 -2.53 -12.51
CA TRP A 30 -5.24 -2.75 -13.79
C TRP A 30 -6.18 -3.97 -13.74
N ARG A 31 -5.75 -5.10 -13.14
CA ARG A 31 -6.60 -6.29 -12.94
C ARG A 31 -7.80 -5.99 -12.06
N ILE A 32 -7.59 -5.21 -11.01
CA ILE A 32 -8.64 -4.82 -10.09
C ILE A 32 -9.60 -3.84 -10.80
N SER A 33 -9.08 -2.91 -11.61
CA SER A 33 -9.88 -1.97 -12.42
C SER A 33 -10.71 -2.68 -13.51
N LYS A 34 -10.24 -3.82 -14.02
CA LYS A 34 -10.92 -4.61 -15.06
C LYS A 34 -11.75 -5.77 -14.53
N ARG A 35 -11.87 -5.98 -13.20
CA ARG A 35 -12.79 -7.02 -12.72
C ARG A 35 -14.19 -6.75 -13.25
N PRO A 36 -14.75 -7.65 -14.09
CA PRO A 36 -16.12 -7.54 -14.51
C PRO A 36 -16.97 -7.53 -13.23
N LYS A 37 -18.02 -6.73 -13.23
CA LYS A 37 -19.06 -6.73 -12.20
C LYS A 37 -19.64 -8.16 -12.15
N THR A 38 -19.05 -9.03 -11.32
CA THR A 38 -19.50 -10.41 -11.20
C THR A 38 -20.89 -10.41 -10.60
N GLY A 39 -21.87 -10.79 -11.38
CA GLY A 39 -23.15 -11.29 -10.90
C GLY A 39 -24.12 -10.26 -10.33
N VAL A 40 -24.00 -8.98 -10.68
CA VAL A 40 -25.02 -8.00 -10.33
C VAL A 40 -26.25 -8.25 -11.20
N SER A 41 -27.33 -8.75 -10.59
CA SER A 41 -28.65 -8.84 -11.23
C SER A 41 -29.05 -7.47 -11.81
N SER A 42 -29.71 -7.48 -12.95
CA SER A 42 -30.11 -6.26 -13.67
C SER A 42 -30.97 -5.29 -12.85
N SER A 43 -31.54 -5.72 -11.72
CA SER A 43 -32.28 -4.89 -10.77
C SER A 43 -31.37 -4.07 -9.82
N GLU A 44 -30.12 -4.49 -9.57
CA GLU A 44 -29.18 -3.81 -8.66
C GLU A 44 -28.41 -2.66 -9.33
N THR A 45 -28.37 -2.60 -10.67
CA THR A 45 -27.63 -1.57 -11.42
C THR A 45 -28.23 -0.17 -11.30
N ASN A 46 -29.47 -0.04 -10.83
CA ASN A 46 -30.15 1.26 -10.71
C ASN A 46 -29.96 1.94 -9.34
N ASP A 47 -29.28 1.30 -8.38
CA ASP A 47 -29.02 1.91 -7.07
C ASP A 47 -27.71 2.70 -7.11
N SER A 48 -27.85 4.00 -7.35
CA SER A 48 -26.71 4.93 -7.46
C SER A 48 -25.86 4.98 -6.17
N GLU A 49 -26.49 4.84 -5.01
CA GLU A 49 -25.81 4.89 -3.73
C GLU A 49 -24.93 3.65 -3.51
N TYR A 50 -25.45 2.46 -3.78
CA TYR A 50 -24.67 1.22 -3.75
C TYR A 50 -23.40 1.34 -4.61
N LEU A 51 -23.52 1.87 -5.83
CA LEU A 51 -22.39 2.04 -6.74
C LEU A 51 -21.35 3.03 -6.21
N ILE A 52 -21.79 4.12 -5.59
CA ILE A 52 -20.88 5.14 -5.02
C ILE A 52 -20.08 4.56 -3.87
N TYR A 53 -20.75 3.92 -2.90
CA TYR A 53 -20.07 3.38 -1.71
C TYR A 53 -19.23 2.14 -2.02
N SER A 54 -19.66 1.30 -2.95
CA SER A 54 -18.85 0.19 -3.46
C SER A 54 -17.56 0.68 -4.12
N LYS A 55 -17.60 1.78 -4.91
CA LYS A 55 -16.40 2.41 -5.46
C LYS A 55 -15.49 2.99 -4.39
N LYS A 56 -16.04 3.63 -3.35
CA LYS A 56 -15.26 4.13 -2.21
C LYS A 56 -14.53 3.01 -1.47
N GLY A 57 -15.22 1.92 -1.15
CA GLY A 57 -14.62 0.73 -0.54
C GLY A 57 -13.47 0.18 -1.37
N TYR A 58 -13.66 0.15 -2.68
CA TYR A 58 -12.62 -0.25 -3.62
C TYR A 58 -11.37 0.65 -3.57
N VAL A 59 -11.55 1.98 -3.54
CA VAL A 59 -10.45 2.93 -3.41
C VAL A 59 -9.69 2.72 -2.10
N LEU A 60 -10.40 2.52 -0.99
CA LEU A 60 -9.77 2.23 0.32
C LEU A 60 -8.92 0.95 0.27
N ARG A 61 -9.40 -0.09 -0.39
CA ARG A 61 -8.64 -1.33 -0.60
C ARG A 61 -7.37 -1.11 -1.41
N ILE A 62 -7.41 -0.24 -2.42
CA ILE A 62 -6.22 0.13 -3.20
C ILE A 62 -5.23 0.90 -2.33
N CYS A 63 -5.68 1.91 -1.59
CA CYS A 63 -4.84 2.67 -0.68
C CYS A 63 -4.15 1.75 0.34
N TYR A 64 -4.88 0.80 0.91
CA TYR A 64 -4.32 -0.23 1.77
C TYR A 64 -3.21 -1.03 1.08
N ALA A 65 -3.48 -1.53 -0.13
CA ALA A 65 -2.51 -2.33 -0.89
C ALA A 65 -1.23 -1.54 -1.24
N ILE A 66 -1.38 -0.26 -1.58
CA ILE A 66 -0.25 0.65 -1.83
C ILE A 66 0.59 0.86 -0.57
N CYS A 67 -0.05 1.12 0.58
CA CYS A 67 0.66 1.29 1.85
C CYS A 67 1.43 0.01 2.24
N VAL A 68 0.83 -1.17 2.05
CA VAL A 68 1.48 -2.46 2.30
C VAL A 68 2.70 -2.63 1.39
N ALA A 69 2.54 -2.39 0.09
CA ALA A 69 3.62 -2.56 -0.88
C ALA A 69 4.78 -1.58 -0.60
N ALA A 70 4.48 -0.32 -0.31
CA ALA A 70 5.47 0.70 0.04
C ALA A 70 6.25 0.32 1.31
N ASP A 71 5.57 -0.12 2.36
CA ASP A 71 6.20 -0.56 3.62
C ASP A 71 7.18 -1.72 3.36
N TYR A 72 6.76 -2.75 2.61
CA TYR A 72 7.63 -3.88 2.29
C TYR A 72 8.83 -3.50 1.42
N ILE A 73 8.64 -2.64 0.41
CA ILE A 73 9.74 -2.17 -0.45
C ILE A 73 10.79 -1.44 0.39
N LEU A 74 10.36 -0.54 1.29
CA LEU A 74 11.29 0.20 2.15
C LEU A 74 12.02 -0.72 3.13
N ILE A 75 11.35 -1.73 3.71
CA ILE A 75 11.97 -2.73 4.58
C ILE A 75 13.04 -3.52 3.82
N ILE A 76 12.72 -4.01 2.63
CA ILE A 76 13.67 -4.79 1.81
C ILE A 76 14.88 -3.93 1.44
N LEU A 77 14.66 -2.67 1.06
CA LEU A 77 15.73 -1.74 0.72
C LEU A 77 16.63 -1.46 1.93
N GLU A 78 16.06 -1.23 3.11
CA GLU A 78 16.77 -1.02 4.36
C GLU A 78 17.66 -2.22 4.72
N ILE A 79 17.08 -3.43 4.74
CA ILE A 79 17.79 -4.68 5.07
C ILE A 79 18.90 -4.96 4.06
N ALA A 80 18.61 -4.82 2.77
CA ALA A 80 19.57 -5.11 1.72
C ALA A 80 20.75 -4.11 1.74
N ALA A 81 20.48 -2.81 1.91
CA ALA A 81 21.52 -1.79 1.99
C ALA A 81 22.40 -1.98 3.23
N THR A 82 21.81 -2.27 4.39
CA THR A 82 22.54 -2.52 5.65
C THR A 82 23.35 -3.81 5.55
N GLY A 83 22.78 -4.90 5.06
CA GLY A 83 23.46 -6.18 4.90
C GLY A 83 24.64 -6.09 3.95
N LEU A 84 24.48 -5.40 2.81
CA LEU A 84 25.56 -5.22 1.84
C LEU A 84 26.66 -4.31 2.38
N SER A 85 26.34 -3.24 3.12
CA SER A 85 27.33 -2.39 3.76
C SER A 85 28.19 -3.17 4.78
N ALA A 86 27.55 -4.02 5.58
CA ALA A 86 28.24 -4.89 6.53
C ALA A 86 29.16 -5.91 5.81
N TYR A 87 28.68 -6.54 4.74
CA TYR A 87 29.47 -7.47 3.93
C TYR A 87 30.73 -6.80 3.33
N ILE A 88 30.57 -5.60 2.76
CA ILE A 88 31.70 -4.85 2.20
C ILE A 88 32.68 -4.47 3.31
N ALA A 89 32.20 -4.00 4.47
CA ALA A 89 33.05 -3.61 5.59
C ALA A 89 33.93 -4.75 6.14
N LEU A 90 33.48 -5.99 6.02
CA LEU A 90 34.23 -7.19 6.42
C LEU A 90 35.26 -7.65 5.37
N THR A 91 35.24 -7.07 4.16
CA THR A 91 36.15 -7.45 3.08
C THR A 91 37.49 -6.74 3.27
N PRO A 92 38.63 -7.46 3.30
CA PRO A 92 39.95 -6.83 3.41
C PRO A 92 40.19 -5.82 2.27
N GLY A 93 40.66 -4.62 2.59
CA GLY A 93 40.92 -3.56 1.61
C GLY A 93 39.66 -2.88 1.07
N ALA A 94 38.52 -3.00 1.77
CA ALA A 94 37.29 -2.35 1.40
C ALA A 94 37.40 -0.81 1.43
N GLU A 95 36.86 -0.17 0.38
CA GLU A 95 36.76 1.28 0.31
C GLU A 95 35.60 1.76 1.20
N THR A 96 35.82 2.86 1.91
CA THR A 96 34.82 3.44 2.84
C THR A 96 33.64 4.08 2.10
N TYR A 97 33.87 4.60 0.89
CA TYR A 97 32.85 5.32 0.12
C TYR A 97 31.60 4.49 -0.21
N PRO A 98 31.71 3.26 -0.74
CA PRO A 98 30.52 2.43 -0.99
C PRO A 98 29.73 2.12 0.26
N ILE A 99 30.39 1.89 1.39
CA ILE A 99 29.76 1.63 2.67
C ILE A 99 28.92 2.84 3.12
N ALA A 100 29.51 4.04 3.03
CA ALA A 100 28.82 5.27 3.40
C ALA A 100 27.56 5.52 2.56
N VAL A 101 27.64 5.30 1.23
CA VAL A 101 26.49 5.45 0.32
C VAL A 101 25.36 4.49 0.70
N LEU A 102 25.67 3.22 0.98
CA LEU A 102 24.66 2.21 1.35
C LEU A 102 24.00 2.53 2.69
N LEU A 103 24.77 3.02 3.67
CA LEU A 103 24.23 3.45 4.96
C LEU A 103 23.30 4.66 4.82
N ILE A 104 23.65 5.62 3.95
CA ILE A 104 22.78 6.77 3.64
C ILE A 104 21.47 6.28 3.01
N ILE A 105 21.51 5.34 2.06
CA ILE A 105 20.31 4.76 1.45
C ILE A 105 19.43 4.07 2.51
N SER A 106 20.03 3.26 3.39
CA SER A 106 19.33 2.60 4.50
C SER A 106 18.68 3.63 5.44
N PHE A 107 19.42 4.68 5.81
CA PHE A 107 18.90 5.75 6.66
C PHE A 107 17.73 6.48 6.02
N ILE A 108 17.84 6.84 4.73
CA ILE A 108 16.75 7.47 3.99
C ILE A 108 15.51 6.57 3.96
N ALA A 109 15.68 5.28 3.64
CA ALA A 109 14.56 4.33 3.59
C ALA A 109 13.85 4.21 4.95
N SER A 110 14.62 4.09 6.04
CA SER A 110 14.09 4.04 7.41
C SER A 110 13.37 5.34 7.80
N THR A 111 13.96 6.48 7.48
CA THR A 111 13.38 7.80 7.76
C THR A 111 12.07 7.99 7.01
N PHE A 112 12.01 7.66 5.72
CA PHE A 112 10.77 7.73 4.93
C PHE A 112 9.68 6.83 5.50
N ARG A 113 10.02 5.59 5.87
CA ARG A 113 9.07 4.65 6.46
C ARG A 113 8.45 5.18 7.75
N ASN A 114 9.28 5.80 8.61
CA ASN A 114 8.84 6.39 9.86
C ASN A 114 8.05 7.68 9.65
N ALA A 115 8.55 8.59 8.80
CA ALA A 115 7.89 9.87 8.51
C ALA A 115 6.50 9.69 7.88
N LEU A 116 6.35 8.72 6.97
CA LEU A 116 5.06 8.41 6.36
C LEU A 116 4.13 7.60 7.26
N SER A 117 4.59 7.16 8.44
CA SER A 117 3.80 6.35 9.38
C SER A 117 3.04 5.20 8.69
N LEU A 118 3.68 4.54 7.68
CA LEU A 118 3.03 3.56 6.79
C LEU A 118 2.31 2.44 7.55
N LYS A 119 2.85 2.04 8.70
CA LYS A 119 2.23 1.03 9.56
C LYS A 119 0.88 1.50 10.11
N HIS A 120 0.77 2.77 10.48
CA HIS A 120 -0.47 3.36 10.99
C HIS A 120 -1.47 3.56 9.86
N LEU A 121 -1.05 4.15 8.74
CA LEU A 121 -1.87 4.32 7.55
C LEU A 121 -2.45 2.99 7.04
N ARG A 122 -1.63 1.94 7.01
CA ARG A 122 -2.09 0.59 6.64
C ARG A 122 -3.20 0.08 7.55
N LYS A 123 -3.08 0.27 8.88
CA LYS A 123 -4.13 -0.11 9.82
C LYS A 123 -5.40 0.70 9.61
N ALA A 124 -5.27 2.02 9.45
CA ALA A 124 -6.41 2.91 9.21
C ALA A 124 -7.19 2.52 7.95
N TYR A 125 -6.48 2.31 6.82
CA TYR A 125 -7.14 1.90 5.59
C TYR A 125 -7.74 0.49 5.66
N ALA A 126 -7.11 -0.45 6.38
CA ALA A 126 -7.66 -1.79 6.57
C ALA A 126 -8.95 -1.76 7.37
N GLU A 127 -9.01 -0.97 8.44
CA GLU A 127 -10.18 -0.82 9.30
C GLU A 127 -11.31 -0.08 8.56
N ALA A 128 -11.00 1.06 7.93
CA ALA A 128 -11.97 1.81 7.14
C ALA A 128 -12.57 0.98 6.00
N PHE A 129 -11.73 0.20 5.31
CA PHE A 129 -12.18 -0.73 4.27
C PHE A 129 -13.15 -1.77 4.82
N ARG A 130 -12.82 -2.40 5.96
CA ARG A 130 -13.71 -3.39 6.60
C ARG A 130 -15.06 -2.81 6.98
N ILE A 131 -15.07 -1.63 7.62
CA ILE A 131 -16.31 -0.96 8.00
C ILE A 131 -17.20 -0.74 6.78
N LEU A 132 -16.63 -0.19 5.71
CA LEU A 132 -17.40 0.12 4.51
C LEU A 132 -17.82 -1.13 3.73
N GLU A 133 -16.99 -2.17 3.66
CA GLU A 133 -17.33 -3.44 3.01
C GLU A 133 -18.53 -4.10 3.70
N PHE A 134 -18.50 -4.20 5.04
CA PHE A 134 -19.64 -4.75 5.80
C PHE A 134 -20.91 -3.93 5.62
N ALA A 135 -20.81 -2.60 5.61
CA ALA A 135 -21.97 -1.75 5.41
C ALA A 135 -22.58 -1.89 4.01
N VAL A 136 -21.74 -1.97 2.98
CA VAL A 136 -22.16 -2.17 1.59
C VAL A 136 -22.80 -3.55 1.40
N ASP A 137 -22.22 -4.59 2.00
CA ASP A 137 -22.81 -5.94 1.92
C ASP A 137 -24.14 -6.03 2.68
N ALA A 138 -24.25 -5.40 3.86
CA ALA A 138 -25.50 -5.33 4.61
C ALA A 138 -26.59 -4.60 3.82
N TYR A 139 -26.24 -3.45 3.23
CA TYR A 139 -27.14 -2.67 2.39
C TYR A 139 -27.59 -3.45 1.14
N ARG A 140 -26.71 -4.25 0.54
CA ARG A 140 -27.03 -5.09 -0.62
C ARG A 140 -28.12 -6.13 -0.32
N ILE A 141 -28.13 -6.66 0.90
CA ILE A 141 -29.05 -7.74 1.33
C ILE A 141 -30.34 -7.15 1.91
N SER A 142 -30.35 -5.88 2.31
CA SER A 142 -31.51 -5.20 2.91
C SER A 142 -32.58 -4.83 1.88
N ASP A 143 -33.74 -4.39 2.39
CA ASP A 143 -34.87 -3.90 1.59
C ASP A 143 -34.62 -2.51 0.98
N LYS A 144 -33.44 -1.95 1.17
CA LYS A 144 -32.99 -0.64 0.67
C LYS A 144 -33.88 0.53 1.11
N THR A 145 -34.33 0.47 2.36
CA THR A 145 -35.14 1.51 2.97
C THR A 145 -34.36 2.81 3.19
N ALA A 146 -35.06 3.88 3.52
CA ALA A 146 -34.39 5.15 3.91
C ALA A 146 -33.50 4.98 5.14
N GLU A 147 -33.88 4.09 6.07
CA GLU A 147 -33.07 3.76 7.24
C GLU A 147 -31.79 3.04 6.88
N ASP A 148 -31.84 2.08 5.94
CA ASP A 148 -30.65 1.34 5.47
C ASP A 148 -29.66 2.28 4.77
N LYS A 149 -30.17 3.24 4.00
CA LYS A 149 -29.34 4.28 3.38
C LYS A 149 -28.65 5.16 4.41
N HIS A 150 -29.38 5.58 5.44
CA HIS A 150 -28.82 6.38 6.52
C HIS A 150 -27.72 5.61 7.28
N LYS A 151 -27.93 4.32 7.55
CA LYS A 151 -26.91 3.45 8.17
C LYS A 151 -25.67 3.35 7.30
N LEU A 152 -25.82 3.15 5.98
CA LEU A 152 -24.70 3.08 5.04
C LEU A 152 -23.91 4.40 5.03
N GLN A 153 -24.59 5.55 5.05
CA GLN A 153 -23.95 6.85 5.14
C GLN A 153 -23.19 7.01 6.46
N GLN A 154 -23.79 6.64 7.57
CA GLN A 154 -23.17 6.72 8.90
C GLN A 154 -21.90 5.86 9.00
N GLU A 155 -21.91 4.64 8.45
CA GLU A 155 -20.73 3.77 8.43
C GLU A 155 -19.64 4.30 7.47
N ASN A 156 -20.00 4.96 6.38
CA ASN A 156 -19.03 5.66 5.55
C ASN A 156 -18.37 6.84 6.27
N GLU A 157 -19.12 7.62 7.03
CA GLU A 157 -18.58 8.71 7.85
C GLU A 157 -17.64 8.16 8.93
N ARG A 158 -18.02 7.06 9.58
CA ARG A 158 -17.19 6.36 10.54
C ARG A 158 -15.88 5.87 9.92
N ALA A 159 -15.92 5.29 8.72
CA ALA A 159 -14.73 4.88 7.99
C ALA A 159 -13.79 6.06 7.68
N GLN A 160 -14.34 7.22 7.34
CA GLN A 160 -13.55 8.44 7.12
C GLN A 160 -12.94 8.98 8.43
N GLN A 161 -13.68 8.94 9.54
CA GLN A 161 -13.18 9.34 10.86
C GLN A 161 -12.02 8.46 11.32
N VAL A 162 -12.08 7.15 11.07
CA VAL A 162 -10.97 6.24 11.36
C VAL A 162 -9.71 6.68 10.61
N ILE A 163 -9.80 7.02 9.32
CA ILE A 163 -8.64 7.50 8.56
C ILE A 163 -8.13 8.84 9.11
N ALA A 164 -9.02 9.76 9.45
CA ALA A 164 -8.66 11.08 9.98
C ALA A 164 -7.93 10.96 11.34
N SER A 165 -8.41 10.10 12.25
CA SER A 165 -7.83 9.91 13.58
C SER A 165 -6.41 9.32 13.58
N TYR A 166 -5.97 8.72 12.47
CA TYR A 166 -4.61 8.22 12.33
C TYR A 166 -3.65 9.25 11.71
N ASN A 167 -4.17 10.39 11.24
CA ASN A 167 -3.37 11.49 10.67
C ASN A 167 -3.05 12.59 11.71
N GLU A 168 -3.60 12.49 12.91
CA GLU A 168 -3.30 13.34 14.06
C GLU A 168 -2.19 12.72 14.93
#